data_7d1d85706e4084ff251e571f42d8c008
#
_entry.id   7d1d85706e4084ff251e571f42d8c008
#
_cell.length_a   1.000
_cell.length_b   1.000
_cell.length_c   1.000
_cell.angle_alpha   90.00
_cell.angle_beta   90.00
_cell.angle_gamma   90.00
#
_symmetry.space_group_name_H-M   'P 1'
#
loop_
_entity.id
_entity.type
_entity.pdbx_description
1 polymer ?
#
loop_
_entity_poly.entity_id
_entity_poly.type
_entity_poly.pdbx_seq_one_letter_code
_entity_poly.pdbx_strand_id
1 'polypeptide(L)'
;KDTDGDGIGDNADWDSDNDGIPDSKDAFPFDPTEWLDTDGDGIGDNKDTDKNNDGFPDDKVFVSGVLTPGSTGLEGTWKVINIGEDNFTIVTVYSPDGAVVFKKTNYKNDWRGTHYKTGRPLPTGPYLYEVYFGKGQEPVTGWLYIFN
;
A
#
# COMPACT_ATOMS: atom_id res chain seq x y z
N LYS A 1 29.81 21.96 14.22
CA LYS A 1 28.84 22.44 13.24
C LYS A 1 27.57 22.82 14.03
N ASP A 2 26.82 23.73 13.54
CA ASP A 2 25.54 24.20 14.06
C ASP A 2 24.63 24.21 12.82
N THR A 3 23.76 23.24 12.74
CA THR A 3 23.01 22.95 11.48
C THR A 3 21.82 23.89 11.31
N ASP A 4 21.10 24.18 12.38
CA ASP A 4 19.92 25.06 12.37
C ASP A 4 20.23 26.51 12.66
N GLY A 5 21.46 26.81 13.22
CA GLY A 5 21.93 28.15 13.51
C GLY A 5 21.41 28.76 14.80
N ASP A 6 20.96 27.97 15.77
CA ASP A 6 20.39 28.43 17.03
C ASP A 6 21.47 28.82 18.07
N GLY A 7 22.73 28.46 17.80
CA GLY A 7 23.90 28.77 18.64
C GLY A 7 24.32 27.59 19.53
N ILE A 8 23.62 26.44 19.45
CA ILE A 8 24.04 25.18 20.06
C ILE A 8 24.67 24.34 18.93
N GLY A 9 25.80 23.73 19.16
CA GLY A 9 26.40 22.86 18.14
C GLY A 9 25.81 21.50 18.14
N ASP A 10 25.75 20.85 16.97
CA ASP A 10 25.10 19.53 16.70
C ASP A 10 25.42 18.44 17.76
N ASN A 11 26.65 18.46 18.33
CA ASN A 11 27.05 17.47 19.36
C ASN A 11 26.42 17.69 20.74
N ALA A 12 25.80 18.83 20.98
CA ALA A 12 25.20 19.21 22.26
C ALA A 12 23.73 19.57 22.10
N ASP A 13 23.27 19.57 20.87
CA ASP A 13 21.90 19.85 20.51
C ASP A 13 21.03 18.61 20.68
N TRP A 14 19.79 18.83 21.00
CA TRP A 14 18.77 17.81 21.14
C TRP A 14 17.99 17.57 19.83
N ASP A 15 17.94 18.57 18.96
CA ASP A 15 17.19 18.64 17.71
C ASP A 15 18.02 19.49 16.73
N SER A 16 19.02 18.87 16.09
CA SER A 16 20.10 19.56 15.37
C SER A 16 19.67 20.33 14.13
N ASP A 17 18.50 20.05 13.55
CA ASP A 17 17.96 20.75 12.38
C ASP A 17 16.67 21.52 12.68
N ASN A 18 16.17 21.42 13.94
CA ASN A 18 15.01 22.14 14.48
C ASN A 18 13.71 21.90 13.71
N ASP A 19 13.49 20.65 13.28
CA ASP A 19 12.25 20.24 12.66
C ASP A 19 11.17 19.82 13.69
N GLY A 20 11.55 19.68 14.96
CA GLY A 20 10.72 19.30 16.10
C GLY A 20 10.82 17.82 16.47
N ILE A 21 11.64 17.05 15.77
CA ILE A 21 11.93 15.65 16.08
C ILE A 21 13.34 15.55 16.68
N PRO A 22 13.49 14.97 17.88
CA PRO A 22 14.81 14.80 18.49
C PRO A 22 15.73 13.94 17.66
N ASP A 23 17.05 14.26 17.57
CA ASP A 23 18.07 13.48 16.86
C ASP A 23 18.03 11.99 17.18
N SER A 24 17.67 11.62 18.41
CA SER A 24 17.58 10.22 18.85
C SER A 24 16.40 9.44 18.23
N LYS A 25 15.48 10.12 17.58
CA LYS A 25 14.28 9.56 16.93
C LYS A 25 14.17 9.96 15.47
N ASP A 26 15.14 10.70 14.98
CA ASP A 26 15.22 11.22 13.65
C ASP A 26 16.19 10.38 12.82
N ALA A 27 15.74 9.88 11.68
CA ALA A 27 16.59 9.18 10.73
C ALA A 27 17.54 10.14 9.98
N PHE A 28 17.19 11.44 9.94
CA PHE A 28 17.93 12.49 9.22
C PHE A 28 18.20 13.73 10.08
N PRO A 29 18.94 13.65 11.19
CA PRO A 29 19.07 14.71 12.21
C PRO A 29 19.65 16.05 11.74
N PHE A 30 19.94 16.19 10.47
CA PHE A 30 20.54 17.36 9.84
C PHE A 30 19.78 17.81 8.59
N ASP A 31 18.60 17.26 8.30
CA ASP A 31 17.73 17.63 7.18
C ASP A 31 16.30 17.93 7.66
N PRO A 32 15.94 19.19 7.94
CA PRO A 32 14.65 19.56 8.52
C PRO A 32 13.44 19.27 7.62
N THR A 33 13.64 18.59 6.53
CA THR A 33 12.57 18.17 5.62
C THR A 33 12.29 16.68 5.67
N GLU A 34 13.10 15.90 6.41
CA GLU A 34 13.04 14.47 6.52
C GLU A 34 13.26 14.03 7.98
N TRP A 35 12.50 13.07 8.47
CA TRP A 35 12.65 12.52 9.82
C TRP A 35 12.42 11.02 9.90
N LEU A 36 11.86 10.43 8.85
CA LEU A 36 11.51 9.01 8.79
C LEU A 36 12.13 8.37 7.55
N ASP A 37 12.64 7.15 7.73
CA ASP A 37 13.16 6.27 6.69
C ASP A 37 12.53 4.90 6.97
N THR A 38 11.43 4.61 6.27
CA THR A 38 10.58 3.45 6.59
C THR A 38 11.24 2.12 6.23
N ASP A 39 12.03 2.08 5.15
CA ASP A 39 12.69 0.86 4.68
C ASP A 39 14.20 0.82 4.97
N GLY A 40 14.79 1.94 5.39
CA GLY A 40 16.20 2.03 5.77
C GLY A 40 17.16 2.14 4.59
N ASP A 41 16.72 2.63 3.45
CA ASP A 41 17.55 2.75 2.25
C ASP A 41 18.39 4.05 2.20
N GLY A 42 18.13 4.99 3.14
CA GLY A 42 18.82 6.26 3.27
C GLY A 42 18.15 7.41 2.50
N ILE A 43 16.98 7.19 1.94
CA ILE A 43 16.11 8.21 1.35
C ILE A 43 14.96 8.46 2.34
N GLY A 44 14.75 9.73 2.73
CA GLY A 44 13.67 10.06 3.66
C GLY A 44 12.29 9.90 3.02
N ASP A 45 11.31 9.48 3.82
CA ASP A 45 9.94 9.19 3.39
C ASP A 45 9.27 10.33 2.59
N ASN A 46 9.66 11.57 2.80
CA ASN A 46 9.09 12.71 2.06
C ASN A 46 9.62 12.81 0.63
N LYS A 47 10.82 12.31 0.37
CA LYS A 47 11.48 12.28 -0.95
C LYS A 47 11.37 10.92 -1.61
N ASP A 48 11.12 9.88 -0.82
CA ASP A 48 11.02 8.53 -1.33
C ASP A 48 9.68 8.30 -2.06
N THR A 49 9.76 7.67 -3.20
CA THR A 49 8.60 7.30 -4.01
C THR A 49 8.12 5.87 -3.77
N ASP A 50 8.90 5.06 -3.05
CA ASP A 50 8.62 3.65 -2.73
C ASP A 50 9.09 3.35 -1.29
N LYS A 51 8.48 4.03 -0.32
CA LYS A 51 8.87 4.10 1.11
C LYS A 51 9.03 2.76 1.82
N ASN A 52 8.53 1.69 1.24
CA ASN A 52 8.62 0.35 1.81
C ASN A 52 9.49 -0.58 0.97
N ASN A 53 10.07 -0.08 -0.12
CA ASN A 53 10.96 -0.76 -1.06
C ASN A 53 10.39 -2.10 -1.57
N ASP A 54 9.06 -2.11 -1.83
CA ASP A 54 8.38 -3.31 -2.34
C ASP A 54 8.42 -3.40 -3.88
N GLY A 55 9.01 -2.43 -4.54
CA GLY A 55 9.19 -2.33 -5.98
C GLY A 55 8.03 -1.62 -6.70
N PHE A 56 7.09 -1.05 -5.94
CA PHE A 56 5.94 -0.31 -6.48
C PHE A 56 5.85 1.08 -5.87
N PRO A 57 5.85 2.16 -6.68
CA PRO A 57 5.70 3.50 -6.16
C PRO A 57 4.42 3.68 -5.33
N ASP A 58 4.54 4.30 -4.14
CA ASP A 58 3.43 4.49 -3.19
C ASP A 58 2.30 5.37 -3.70
N ASP A 59 2.58 6.24 -4.68
CA ASP A 59 1.59 7.11 -5.31
C ASP A 59 0.64 6.39 -6.26
N LYS A 60 0.89 5.09 -6.52
CA LYS A 60 0.13 4.27 -7.47
C LYS A 60 -0.40 3.01 -6.83
N VAL A 61 -1.63 2.69 -7.17
CA VAL A 61 -2.24 1.42 -6.80
C VAL A 61 -1.99 0.41 -7.90
N PHE A 62 -1.48 -0.77 -7.52
CA PHE A 62 -1.29 -1.89 -8.42
C PHE A 62 -2.26 -3.01 -8.03
N VAL A 63 -2.93 -3.55 -9.02
CA VAL A 63 -3.88 -4.65 -8.83
C VAL A 63 -3.41 -5.86 -9.63
N SER A 64 -3.26 -7.00 -8.96
CA SER A 64 -2.92 -8.25 -9.64
C SER A 64 -4.02 -8.62 -10.65
N GLY A 65 -3.64 -8.81 -11.89
CA GLY A 65 -4.52 -9.29 -12.96
C GLY A 65 -4.73 -10.80 -12.95
N VAL A 66 -4.06 -11.54 -12.06
CA VAL A 66 -4.09 -13.01 -12.00
C VAL A 66 -4.27 -13.46 -10.56
N LEU A 67 -5.06 -14.50 -10.38
CA LEU A 67 -5.24 -15.22 -9.12
C LEU A 67 -5.23 -16.73 -9.40
N THR A 68 -4.34 -17.44 -8.72
CA THR A 68 -4.21 -18.90 -8.78
C THR A 68 -4.46 -19.48 -7.38
N PRO A 69 -5.71 -19.75 -7.01
CA PRO A 69 -6.06 -20.29 -5.70
C PRO A 69 -5.32 -21.61 -5.44
N GLY A 70 -4.75 -21.75 -4.24
CA GLY A 70 -3.96 -22.93 -3.88
C GLY A 70 -2.47 -22.82 -4.19
N SER A 71 -2.03 -21.84 -4.96
CA SER A 71 -0.61 -21.50 -5.07
C SER A 71 -0.06 -21.04 -3.71
N THR A 72 1.20 -21.40 -3.41
CA THR A 72 1.92 -20.92 -2.23
C THR A 72 2.63 -19.58 -2.45
N GLY A 73 2.65 -19.09 -3.69
CA GLY A 73 3.25 -17.83 -4.08
C GLY A 73 2.32 -16.63 -3.91
N LEU A 74 2.77 -15.48 -4.41
CA LEU A 74 2.03 -14.21 -4.39
C LEU A 74 0.67 -14.30 -5.10
N GLU A 75 0.53 -15.23 -6.05
CA GLU A 75 -0.70 -15.44 -6.83
C GLU A 75 -1.77 -16.24 -6.09
N GLY A 76 -1.46 -16.84 -4.93
CA GLY A 76 -2.41 -17.64 -4.14
C GLY A 76 -3.53 -16.83 -3.48
N THR A 77 -3.34 -15.51 -3.37
CA THR A 77 -4.35 -14.54 -2.96
C THR A 77 -4.33 -13.34 -3.91
N TRP A 78 -5.49 -12.74 -4.12
CA TRP A 78 -5.57 -11.54 -4.95
C TRP A 78 -4.90 -10.36 -4.25
N LYS A 79 -4.01 -9.66 -4.97
CA LYS A 79 -3.22 -8.57 -4.44
C LYS A 79 -3.68 -7.23 -4.99
N VAL A 80 -3.88 -6.30 -4.09
CA VAL A 80 -4.02 -4.88 -4.35
C VAL A 80 -2.93 -4.19 -3.53
N ILE A 81 -1.89 -3.70 -4.19
CA ILE A 81 -0.72 -3.08 -3.56
C ILE A 81 -1.00 -1.58 -3.40
N ASN A 82 -0.45 -0.98 -2.35
CA ASN A 82 -0.67 0.41 -1.97
C ASN A 82 -2.15 0.73 -1.69
N ILE A 83 -2.85 -0.24 -1.11
CA ILE A 83 -4.11 0.03 -0.42
C ILE A 83 -3.76 0.83 0.82
N GLY A 84 -3.96 2.14 0.82
CA GLY A 84 -3.71 2.98 1.97
C GLY A 84 -4.28 2.38 3.27
N GLU A 85 -3.64 2.62 4.39
CA GLU A 85 -4.06 2.14 5.73
C GLU A 85 -5.44 2.68 6.16
N ASP A 86 -5.94 3.65 5.43
CA ASP A 86 -7.27 4.23 5.60
C ASP A 86 -8.36 3.17 5.40
N ASN A 87 -9.14 2.93 6.42
CA ASN A 87 -10.19 1.92 6.54
C ASN A 87 -11.40 2.08 5.57
N PHE A 88 -11.21 2.69 4.40
CA PHE A 88 -12.29 2.99 3.46
C PHE A 88 -12.21 2.27 2.12
N THR A 89 -11.17 1.44 1.91
CA THR A 89 -11.04 0.71 0.65
C THR A 89 -12.14 -0.35 0.54
N ILE A 90 -12.89 -0.29 -0.55
CA ILE A 90 -13.89 -1.31 -0.91
C ILE A 90 -13.42 -1.99 -2.19
N VAL A 91 -13.23 -3.29 -2.13
CA VAL A 91 -13.00 -4.11 -3.32
C VAL A 91 -14.27 -4.85 -3.70
N THR A 92 -14.58 -4.88 -4.99
CA THR A 92 -15.71 -5.61 -5.54
C THR A 92 -15.24 -6.38 -6.77
N VAL A 93 -15.64 -7.65 -6.88
CA VAL A 93 -15.37 -8.47 -8.07
C VAL A 93 -16.70 -8.96 -8.63
N TYR A 94 -16.81 -8.87 -9.95
CA TYR A 94 -17.99 -9.23 -10.71
C TYR A 94 -17.68 -10.39 -11.64
N SER A 95 -18.63 -11.31 -11.76
CA SER A 95 -18.63 -12.32 -12.82
C SER A 95 -18.87 -11.69 -14.19
N PRO A 96 -18.58 -12.41 -15.29
CA PRO A 96 -18.78 -11.89 -16.65
C PRO A 96 -20.20 -11.43 -16.98
N ASP A 97 -21.21 -11.97 -16.28
CA ASP A 97 -22.61 -11.58 -16.38
C ASP A 97 -23.00 -10.38 -15.48
N GLY A 98 -22.01 -9.79 -14.77
CA GLY A 98 -22.19 -8.60 -13.95
C GLY A 98 -22.66 -8.87 -12.52
N ALA A 99 -22.77 -10.13 -12.09
CA ALA A 99 -23.15 -10.44 -10.71
C ALA A 99 -21.94 -10.23 -9.76
N VAL A 100 -22.19 -9.66 -8.56
CA VAL A 100 -21.16 -9.54 -7.53
C VAL A 100 -20.83 -10.92 -6.97
N VAL A 101 -19.58 -11.34 -7.11
CA VAL A 101 -19.06 -12.62 -6.60
C VAL A 101 -18.18 -12.46 -5.37
N PHE A 102 -17.57 -11.28 -5.19
CA PHE A 102 -16.83 -10.91 -3.99
C PHE A 102 -16.99 -9.41 -3.70
N LYS A 103 -17.11 -9.07 -2.42
CA LYS A 103 -17.09 -7.68 -1.95
C LYS A 103 -16.55 -7.64 -0.53
N LYS A 104 -15.58 -6.76 -0.29
CA LYS A 104 -15.00 -6.57 1.04
C LYS A 104 -14.58 -5.11 1.24
N THR A 105 -14.93 -4.56 2.41
CA THR A 105 -14.40 -3.30 2.91
C THR A 105 -13.14 -3.59 3.72
N ASN A 106 -12.16 -2.69 3.69
CA ASN A 106 -10.87 -2.84 4.36
C ASN A 106 -10.16 -4.15 3.96
N TYR A 107 -10.03 -4.32 2.66
CA TYR A 107 -9.41 -5.51 2.08
C TYR A 107 -7.95 -5.68 2.56
N LYS A 108 -7.55 -6.90 2.87
CA LYS A 108 -6.22 -7.23 3.43
C LYS A 108 -5.45 -8.24 2.55
N ASN A 109 -5.70 -8.25 1.25
CA ASN A 109 -5.02 -9.14 0.30
C ASN A 109 -5.17 -10.65 0.64
N ASP A 110 -6.31 -11.02 1.18
CA ASP A 110 -6.59 -12.34 1.76
C ASP A 110 -7.58 -13.21 0.96
N TRP A 111 -8.17 -12.67 -0.11
CA TRP A 111 -9.13 -13.40 -0.92
C TRP A 111 -8.47 -14.41 -1.85
N ARG A 112 -9.06 -15.61 -1.91
CA ARG A 112 -8.58 -16.77 -2.64
C ARG A 112 -9.53 -17.25 -3.74
N GLY A 113 -10.26 -16.34 -4.37
CA GLY A 113 -11.15 -16.70 -5.49
C GLY A 113 -12.40 -17.48 -5.09
N THR A 114 -12.96 -17.24 -3.91
CA THR A 114 -14.18 -17.88 -3.45
C THR A 114 -15.36 -16.91 -3.49
N HIS A 115 -16.54 -17.41 -3.82
CA HIS A 115 -17.77 -16.62 -3.79
C HIS A 115 -18.16 -16.22 -2.37
N TYR A 116 -18.34 -14.92 -2.11
CA TYR A 116 -18.48 -14.35 -0.77
C TYR A 116 -19.70 -14.86 0.04
N LYS A 117 -20.78 -15.29 -0.63
CA LYS A 117 -21.98 -15.85 0.04
C LYS A 117 -21.91 -17.35 0.25
N THR A 118 -21.31 -18.09 -0.69
CA THR A 118 -21.36 -19.56 -0.68
C THR A 118 -20.07 -20.21 -0.22
N GLY A 119 -18.95 -19.46 -0.20
CA GLY A 119 -17.62 -19.98 0.06
C GLY A 119 -17.05 -20.92 -1.01
N ARG A 120 -17.80 -21.17 -2.08
CA ARG A 120 -17.37 -22.09 -3.15
C ARG A 120 -16.30 -21.41 -4.02
N PRO A 121 -15.31 -22.16 -4.52
CA PRO A 121 -14.38 -21.65 -5.52
C PRO A 121 -15.12 -21.10 -6.74
N LEU A 122 -14.64 -19.99 -7.26
CA LEU A 122 -15.15 -19.43 -8.51
C LEU A 122 -14.55 -20.20 -9.70
N PRO A 123 -15.30 -20.38 -10.79
CA PRO A 123 -14.78 -21.02 -12.01
C PRO A 123 -13.54 -20.31 -12.55
N THR A 124 -12.67 -21.05 -13.22
CA THR A 124 -11.59 -20.50 -14.05
C THR A 124 -12.17 -19.56 -15.10
N GLY A 125 -11.61 -18.36 -15.23
CA GLY A 125 -12.06 -17.39 -16.22
C GLY A 125 -11.81 -15.94 -15.84
N PRO A 126 -12.26 -15.01 -16.68
CA PRO A 126 -12.12 -13.57 -16.46
C PRO A 126 -13.20 -13.03 -15.51
N TYR A 127 -12.83 -12.08 -14.67
CA TYR A 127 -13.69 -11.34 -13.76
C TYR A 127 -13.38 -9.86 -13.85
N LEU A 128 -14.37 -8.99 -13.73
CA LEU A 128 -14.14 -7.56 -13.61
C LEU A 128 -13.96 -7.21 -12.14
N TYR A 129 -13.00 -6.33 -11.83
CA TYR A 129 -12.87 -5.78 -10.47
C TYR A 129 -13.06 -4.27 -10.45
N GLU A 130 -13.44 -3.80 -9.30
CA GLU A 130 -13.51 -2.39 -8.91
C GLU A 130 -12.89 -2.22 -7.52
N VAL A 131 -11.94 -1.30 -7.40
CA VAL A 131 -11.31 -0.92 -6.13
C VAL A 131 -11.64 0.54 -5.88
N TYR A 132 -12.40 0.83 -4.85
CA TYR A 132 -12.80 2.15 -4.44
C TYR A 132 -12.05 2.58 -3.17
N PHE A 133 -11.40 3.73 -3.19
CA PHE A 133 -10.56 4.24 -2.10
C PHE A 133 -11.25 5.28 -1.20
N GLY A 134 -12.49 5.64 -1.48
CA GLY A 134 -13.19 6.71 -0.75
C GLY A 134 -12.78 8.11 -1.19
N LYS A 135 -13.26 9.13 -0.44
CA LYS A 135 -12.85 10.54 -0.59
C LYS A 135 -12.99 11.15 -2.00
N GLY A 136 -13.96 10.71 -2.80
CA GLY A 136 -14.22 11.28 -4.12
C GLY A 136 -13.19 10.92 -5.21
N GLN A 137 -12.37 9.92 -4.96
CA GLN A 137 -11.48 9.35 -5.99
C GLN A 137 -12.28 8.43 -6.91
N GLU A 138 -11.94 8.45 -8.20
CA GLU A 138 -12.49 7.51 -9.16
C GLU A 138 -12.00 6.08 -8.82
N PRO A 139 -12.86 5.07 -8.92
CA PRO A 139 -12.45 3.69 -8.65
C PRO A 139 -11.46 3.19 -9.71
N VAL A 140 -10.49 2.41 -9.26
CA VAL A 140 -9.62 1.63 -10.16
C VAL A 140 -10.36 0.39 -10.61
N THR A 141 -10.51 0.21 -11.91
CA THR A 141 -11.19 -0.94 -12.51
C THR A 141 -10.27 -1.71 -13.44
N GLY A 142 -10.51 -3.01 -13.59
CA GLY A 142 -9.73 -3.84 -14.49
C GLY A 142 -10.21 -5.28 -14.51
N TRP A 143 -9.43 -6.12 -15.21
CA TRP A 143 -9.72 -7.53 -15.33
C TRP A 143 -8.80 -8.37 -14.44
N LEU A 144 -9.42 -9.35 -13.79
CA LEU A 144 -8.75 -10.39 -13.02
C LEU A 144 -9.05 -11.74 -13.68
N TYR A 145 -8.03 -12.53 -13.94
CA TYR A 145 -8.19 -13.90 -14.42
C TYR A 145 -7.94 -14.90 -13.28
N ILE A 146 -8.91 -15.77 -13.01
CA ILE A 146 -8.80 -16.82 -11.99
C ILE A 146 -8.44 -18.14 -12.68
N PHE A 147 -7.41 -18.80 -12.19
CA PHE A 147 -6.96 -20.14 -12.60
C PHE A 147 -7.14 -21.13 -11.44
N ASN A 148 -8.17 -21.95 -11.49
CA ASN A 148 -8.37 -23.08 -10.57
C ASN A 148 -7.86 -24.38 -11.16
#